data_d29e8af243d5a80b6659d9df1f86ff55
#
_entry.id   d29e8af243d5a80b6659d9df1f86ff55
#
_cell.length_a   1.000
_cell.length_b   1.000
_cell.length_c   1.000
_cell.angle_alpha   90.00
_cell.angle_beta   90.00
_cell.angle_gamma   90.00
#
_symmetry.space_group_name_H-M   'P 1'
#
loop_
_entity.id
_entity.type
_entity.pdbx_description
1 polymer ?
#
loop_
_entity_poly.entity_id
_entity_poly.type
_entity_poly.pdbx_seq_one_letter_code
_entity_poly.pdbx_strand_id
1 'polypeptide(L)'
;MIKHLFTLLILTIFFGCSPIKKINNNVISGEFDKAINKTISELKKTKNKKKITQYESILLDIYNRSVINSKDVIERLKKDGNPEYFDDIYFEYNKLINRENKLKNISNERLKFNFENYDSELINYRYKASEYLLNISKSLISNNNKYDYRDAYEYLMVIESINPNYLETRTLINLCLLNGSDKILLSLLNDSKSIIHEEFENDLLNINSYDLNSKWKSFYTKNNPYKGNYDYFIDLSFKSFLISPERIVEKEVEREKNIIDGWTYQLDSD
;
A
#
# COMPACT_ATOMS: atom_id res chain seq x y z
N MET A 1 -26.09 48.94 -1.05
CA MET A 1 -24.88 48.24 -1.59
C MET A 1 -24.56 46.94 -0.85
N ILE A 2 -24.55 46.85 0.46
CA ILE A 2 -24.20 45.61 1.22
C ILE A 2 -25.16 44.43 0.95
N LYS A 3 -26.47 44.67 0.78
CA LYS A 3 -27.48 43.64 0.49
C LYS A 3 -27.24 42.95 -0.88
N HIS A 4 -26.80 43.66 -1.86
CA HIS A 4 -26.49 43.09 -3.20
C HIS A 4 -25.17 42.34 -3.24
N LEU A 5 -24.21 42.65 -2.37
CA LEU A 5 -22.96 41.94 -2.22
C LEU A 5 -23.19 40.54 -1.57
N PHE A 6 -24.15 40.47 -0.61
CA PHE A 6 -24.49 39.21 0.06
C PHE A 6 -25.27 38.25 -0.88
N THR A 7 -26.15 38.78 -1.75
CA THR A 7 -26.84 37.97 -2.78
C THR A 7 -25.90 37.46 -3.86
N LEU A 8 -24.86 38.21 -4.23
CA LEU A 8 -23.86 37.77 -5.20
C LEU A 8 -22.95 36.66 -4.60
N LEU A 9 -22.64 36.72 -3.31
CA LEU A 9 -21.80 35.72 -2.62
C LEU A 9 -22.54 34.37 -2.50
N ILE A 10 -23.87 34.36 -2.34
CA ILE A 10 -24.67 33.14 -2.24
C ILE A 10 -24.79 32.42 -3.61
N LEU A 11 -24.72 33.15 -4.73
CA LEU A 11 -24.81 32.56 -6.07
C LEU A 11 -23.55 31.80 -6.48
N THR A 12 -22.40 32.07 -5.87
CA THR A 12 -21.11 31.39 -6.21
C THR A 12 -20.94 30.02 -5.56
N ILE A 13 -21.79 29.66 -4.59
CA ILE A 13 -21.67 28.41 -3.84
C ILE A 13 -22.27 27.19 -4.60
N PHE A 14 -23.04 27.40 -5.68
CA PHE A 14 -23.70 26.32 -6.43
C PHE A 14 -22.92 25.76 -7.62
N PHE A 15 -21.66 26.14 -7.85
CA PHE A 15 -20.79 25.46 -8.81
C PHE A 15 -20.15 24.17 -8.24
N GLY A 16 -20.88 23.45 -7.38
CA GLY A 16 -20.54 22.08 -6.98
C GLY A 16 -20.52 21.19 -8.24
N CYS A 17 -19.35 20.64 -8.56
CA CYS A 17 -19.18 19.74 -9.69
C CYS A 17 -20.23 18.64 -9.61
N SER A 18 -21.21 18.64 -10.52
CA SER A 18 -22.28 17.63 -10.56
C SER A 18 -21.65 16.22 -10.50
N PRO A 19 -22.16 15.29 -9.65
CA PRO A 19 -21.66 13.91 -9.60
C PRO A 19 -21.58 13.26 -10.98
N ILE A 20 -22.53 13.56 -11.87
CA ILE A 20 -22.56 13.07 -13.26
C ILE A 20 -21.37 13.62 -14.06
N LYS A 21 -21.02 14.91 -13.91
CA LYS A 21 -19.84 15.47 -14.57
C LYS A 21 -18.56 14.75 -14.15
N LYS A 22 -18.41 14.44 -12.86
CA LYS A 22 -17.26 13.67 -12.35
C LYS A 22 -17.24 12.24 -12.90
N ILE A 23 -18.40 11.58 -12.97
CA ILE A 23 -18.53 10.25 -13.56
C ILE A 23 -18.10 10.29 -15.04
N ASN A 24 -18.63 11.24 -15.83
CA ASN A 24 -18.29 11.37 -17.25
C ASN A 24 -16.79 11.67 -17.46
N ASN A 25 -16.19 12.50 -16.64
CA ASN A 25 -14.75 12.75 -16.72
C ASN A 25 -13.92 11.46 -16.50
N ASN A 26 -14.30 10.62 -15.54
CA ASN A 26 -13.63 9.33 -15.33
C ASN A 26 -13.81 8.39 -16.55
N VAL A 27 -14.97 8.42 -17.21
CA VAL A 27 -15.20 7.63 -18.44
C VAL A 27 -14.32 8.13 -19.58
N ILE A 28 -14.25 9.45 -19.78
CA ILE A 28 -13.41 10.08 -20.83
C ILE A 28 -11.93 9.77 -20.61
N SER A 29 -11.46 9.73 -19.35
CA SER A 29 -10.08 9.38 -19.01
C SER A 29 -9.81 7.87 -18.97
N GLY A 30 -10.78 7.01 -19.33
CA GLY A 30 -10.63 5.56 -19.30
C GLY A 30 -10.66 4.94 -17.89
N GLU A 31 -10.94 5.73 -16.86
CA GLU A 31 -11.01 5.27 -15.46
C GLU A 31 -12.38 4.62 -15.15
N PHE A 32 -12.74 3.59 -15.93
CA PHE A 32 -14.06 2.95 -15.84
C PHE A 32 -14.39 2.43 -14.45
N ASP A 33 -13.42 1.86 -13.72
CA ASP A 33 -13.65 1.33 -12.37
C ASP A 33 -14.00 2.43 -11.37
N LYS A 34 -13.39 3.61 -11.48
CA LYS A 34 -13.75 4.79 -10.68
C LYS A 34 -15.15 5.30 -11.05
N ALA A 35 -15.47 5.31 -12.34
CA ALA A 35 -16.80 5.72 -12.83
C ALA A 35 -17.89 4.78 -12.31
N ILE A 36 -17.71 3.46 -12.41
CA ILE A 36 -18.63 2.43 -11.90
C ILE A 36 -18.83 2.62 -10.39
N ASN A 37 -17.73 2.68 -9.60
CA ASN A 37 -17.81 2.82 -8.14
C ASN A 37 -18.55 4.11 -7.74
N LYS A 38 -18.29 5.22 -8.42
CA LYS A 38 -18.97 6.50 -8.16
C LYS A 38 -20.45 6.41 -8.48
N THR A 39 -20.83 5.82 -9.63
CA THR A 39 -22.23 5.67 -10.03
C THR A 39 -23.00 4.80 -9.05
N ILE A 40 -22.41 3.67 -8.62
CA ILE A 40 -22.99 2.79 -7.57
C ILE A 40 -23.19 3.55 -6.26
N SER A 41 -22.21 4.36 -5.87
CA SER A 41 -22.31 5.17 -4.64
C SER A 41 -23.47 6.19 -4.71
N GLU A 42 -23.66 6.85 -5.85
CA GLU A 42 -24.75 7.81 -6.03
C GLU A 42 -26.12 7.09 -6.12
N LEU A 43 -26.17 5.91 -6.74
CA LEU A 43 -27.36 5.07 -6.79
C LEU A 43 -27.84 4.67 -5.39
N LYS A 44 -26.92 4.29 -4.50
CA LYS A 44 -27.23 3.92 -3.10
C LYS A 44 -27.71 5.09 -2.26
N LYS A 45 -27.28 6.32 -2.57
CA LYS A 45 -27.62 7.52 -1.80
C LYS A 45 -28.98 8.13 -2.18
N THR A 46 -29.40 7.95 -3.42
CA THR A 46 -30.62 8.63 -3.91
C THR A 46 -31.88 7.80 -3.72
N LYS A 47 -32.96 8.45 -3.23
CA LYS A 47 -34.30 7.88 -3.17
C LYS A 47 -35.21 8.41 -4.29
N ASN A 48 -34.73 9.35 -5.09
CA ASN A 48 -35.48 9.95 -6.19
C ASN A 48 -35.54 9.01 -7.38
N LYS A 49 -36.74 8.52 -7.73
CA LYS A 49 -36.95 7.55 -8.82
C LYS A 49 -36.36 8.01 -10.16
N LYS A 50 -36.48 9.29 -10.55
CA LYS A 50 -35.91 9.83 -11.77
C LYS A 50 -34.38 9.76 -11.78
N LYS A 51 -33.74 10.08 -10.65
CA LYS A 51 -32.26 9.96 -10.51
C LYS A 51 -31.81 8.51 -10.51
N ILE A 52 -32.57 7.60 -9.88
CA ILE A 52 -32.28 6.16 -9.91
C ILE A 52 -32.21 5.68 -11.36
N THR A 53 -33.28 5.91 -12.17
CA THR A 53 -33.30 5.51 -13.59
C THR A 53 -32.13 6.13 -14.38
N GLN A 54 -31.81 7.39 -14.11
CA GLN A 54 -30.67 8.06 -14.75
C GLN A 54 -29.33 7.38 -14.40
N TYR A 55 -29.06 7.08 -13.13
CA TYR A 55 -27.81 6.41 -12.73
C TYR A 55 -27.78 4.95 -13.20
N GLU A 56 -28.91 4.24 -13.25
CA GLU A 56 -29.01 2.90 -13.84
C GLU A 56 -28.59 2.90 -15.32
N SER A 57 -29.10 3.85 -16.11
CA SER A 57 -28.75 4.01 -17.53
C SER A 57 -27.24 4.36 -17.68
N ILE A 58 -26.72 5.28 -16.87
CA ILE A 58 -25.31 5.65 -16.88
C ILE A 58 -24.44 4.43 -16.52
N LEU A 59 -24.81 3.65 -15.52
CA LEU A 59 -24.06 2.48 -15.09
C LEU A 59 -23.96 1.41 -16.17
N LEU A 60 -25.08 1.18 -16.90
CA LEU A 60 -25.11 0.26 -18.01
C LEU A 60 -24.22 0.71 -19.18
N ASP A 61 -24.27 2.01 -19.54
CA ASP A 61 -23.38 2.59 -20.56
C ASP A 61 -21.90 2.46 -20.19
N ILE A 62 -21.54 2.81 -18.96
CA ILE A 62 -20.15 2.69 -18.48
C ILE A 62 -19.67 1.24 -18.54
N TYR A 63 -20.49 0.29 -18.10
CA TYR A 63 -20.13 -1.13 -18.13
C TYR A 63 -19.89 -1.59 -19.57
N ASN A 64 -20.81 -1.32 -20.49
CA ASN A 64 -20.69 -1.72 -21.90
C ASN A 64 -19.40 -1.13 -22.53
N ARG A 65 -19.14 0.15 -22.34
CA ARG A 65 -17.90 0.79 -22.81
C ARG A 65 -16.66 0.16 -22.19
N SER A 66 -16.70 -0.16 -20.90
CA SER A 66 -15.57 -0.79 -20.21
C SER A 66 -15.28 -2.19 -20.74
N VAL A 67 -16.31 -2.96 -21.09
CA VAL A 67 -16.18 -4.29 -21.70
C VAL A 67 -15.56 -4.17 -23.10
N ILE A 68 -16.09 -3.29 -23.94
CA ILE A 68 -15.54 -3.05 -25.28
C ILE A 68 -14.06 -2.67 -25.19
N ASN A 69 -13.74 -1.69 -24.36
CA ASN A 69 -12.35 -1.24 -24.18
C ASN A 69 -11.41 -2.37 -23.75
N SER A 70 -11.79 -3.18 -22.73
CA SER A 70 -10.95 -4.28 -22.27
C SER A 70 -10.80 -5.37 -23.34
N LYS A 71 -11.86 -5.68 -24.11
CA LYS A 71 -11.80 -6.63 -25.23
C LYS A 71 -10.87 -6.13 -26.33
N ASP A 72 -10.95 -4.87 -26.71
CA ASP A 72 -10.09 -4.26 -27.74
C ASP A 72 -8.60 -4.32 -27.32
N VAL A 73 -8.32 -4.07 -26.04
CA VAL A 73 -6.95 -4.20 -25.48
C VAL A 73 -6.49 -5.66 -25.56
N ILE A 74 -7.30 -6.61 -25.10
CA ILE A 74 -6.99 -8.05 -25.11
C ILE A 74 -6.72 -8.52 -26.55
N GLU A 75 -7.61 -8.18 -27.50
CA GLU A 75 -7.45 -8.59 -28.90
C GLU A 75 -6.17 -8.04 -29.53
N ARG A 76 -5.85 -6.76 -29.25
CA ARG A 76 -4.61 -6.14 -29.72
C ARG A 76 -3.38 -6.86 -29.16
N LEU A 77 -3.33 -7.13 -27.84
CA LEU A 77 -2.19 -7.82 -27.20
C LEU A 77 -2.07 -9.27 -27.67
N LYS A 78 -3.19 -9.96 -27.86
CA LYS A 78 -3.19 -11.32 -28.43
C LYS A 78 -2.71 -11.35 -29.89
N LYS A 79 -3.05 -10.35 -30.69
CA LYS A 79 -2.63 -10.24 -32.09
C LYS A 79 -1.16 -9.94 -32.22
N ASP A 80 -0.59 -9.17 -31.30
CA ASP A 80 0.87 -8.93 -31.21
C ASP A 80 1.61 -10.24 -30.94
N GLY A 81 1.07 -11.08 -30.06
CA GLY A 81 1.58 -12.42 -29.77
C GLY A 81 2.85 -12.44 -28.94
N ASN A 82 3.31 -11.27 -28.42
CA ASN A 82 4.47 -11.21 -27.55
C ASN A 82 4.14 -11.78 -26.15
N PRO A 83 4.90 -12.79 -25.67
CA PRO A 83 4.70 -13.34 -24.33
C PRO A 83 4.85 -12.34 -23.18
N GLU A 84 5.53 -11.21 -23.39
CA GLU A 84 5.64 -10.12 -22.41
C GLU A 84 4.27 -9.55 -21.98
N TYR A 85 3.22 -9.72 -22.82
CA TYR A 85 1.89 -9.22 -22.54
C TYR A 85 0.96 -10.23 -21.86
N PHE A 86 1.45 -11.40 -21.44
CA PHE A 86 0.58 -12.42 -20.84
C PHE A 86 -0.02 -11.98 -19.51
N ASP A 87 0.72 -11.26 -18.69
CA ASP A 87 0.22 -10.69 -17.44
C ASP A 87 -0.72 -9.50 -17.68
N ASP A 88 -0.45 -8.64 -18.68
CA ASP A 88 -1.36 -7.58 -19.10
C ASP A 88 -2.71 -8.15 -19.54
N ILE A 89 -2.71 -9.22 -20.35
CA ILE A 89 -3.94 -9.90 -20.79
C ILE A 89 -4.65 -10.52 -19.58
N TYR A 90 -3.93 -11.14 -18.65
CA TYR A 90 -4.48 -11.64 -17.40
C TYR A 90 -5.18 -10.52 -16.61
N PHE A 91 -4.52 -9.38 -16.43
CA PHE A 91 -5.08 -8.25 -15.68
C PHE A 91 -6.31 -7.66 -16.36
N GLU A 92 -6.37 -7.63 -17.70
CA GLU A 92 -7.58 -7.18 -18.40
C GLU A 92 -8.76 -8.14 -18.19
N TYR A 93 -8.56 -9.47 -18.27
CA TYR A 93 -9.60 -10.43 -17.92
C TYR A 93 -10.04 -10.32 -16.46
N ASN A 94 -9.10 -10.13 -15.55
CA ASN A 94 -9.40 -9.92 -14.13
C ASN A 94 -10.23 -8.64 -13.89
N LYS A 95 -9.97 -7.56 -14.65
CA LYS A 95 -10.81 -6.35 -14.62
C LYS A 95 -12.24 -6.65 -15.06
N LEU A 96 -12.45 -7.41 -16.14
CA LEU A 96 -13.76 -7.80 -16.62
C LEU A 96 -14.54 -8.56 -15.54
N ILE A 97 -13.94 -9.63 -14.98
CA ILE A 97 -14.55 -10.45 -13.93
C ILE A 97 -14.87 -9.63 -12.68
N ASN A 98 -13.96 -8.77 -12.26
CA ASN A 98 -14.15 -7.93 -11.06
C ASN A 98 -15.30 -6.93 -11.25
N ARG A 99 -15.47 -6.35 -12.45
CA ARG A 99 -16.59 -5.47 -12.78
C ARG A 99 -17.91 -6.23 -12.76
N GLU A 100 -17.96 -7.40 -13.35
CA GLU A 100 -19.15 -8.26 -13.35
C GLU A 100 -19.56 -8.65 -11.93
N ASN A 101 -18.62 -9.11 -11.11
CA ASN A 101 -18.88 -9.49 -9.73
C ASN A 101 -19.43 -8.33 -8.88
N LYS A 102 -18.95 -7.10 -9.09
CA LYS A 102 -19.53 -5.91 -8.47
C LYS A 102 -20.97 -5.65 -8.90
N LEU A 103 -21.26 -5.86 -10.17
CA LEU A 103 -22.54 -5.51 -10.77
C LEU A 103 -23.60 -6.60 -10.57
N LYS A 104 -23.21 -7.87 -10.42
CA LYS A 104 -24.13 -8.99 -10.11
C LYS A 104 -25.00 -8.69 -8.87
N ASN A 105 -24.43 -8.06 -7.85
CA ASN A 105 -25.13 -7.71 -6.61
C ASN A 105 -26.10 -6.52 -6.76
N ILE A 106 -26.08 -5.81 -7.89
CA ILE A 106 -26.89 -4.62 -8.15
C ILE A 106 -27.89 -4.87 -9.29
N SER A 107 -27.66 -5.94 -10.05
CA SER A 107 -28.55 -6.37 -11.13
C SER A 107 -29.95 -6.64 -10.60
N ASN A 108 -30.97 -6.13 -11.30
CA ASN A 108 -32.38 -6.32 -10.99
C ASN A 108 -33.17 -6.42 -12.32
N GLU A 109 -34.48 -6.57 -12.22
CA GLU A 109 -35.35 -6.70 -13.44
C GLU A 109 -35.22 -5.55 -14.44
N ARG A 110 -34.89 -4.34 -13.96
CA ARG A 110 -34.74 -3.12 -14.79
C ARG A 110 -33.29 -2.93 -15.26
N LEU A 111 -32.31 -3.37 -14.49
CA LEU A 111 -30.89 -3.20 -14.76
C LEU A 111 -30.27 -4.56 -15.11
N LYS A 112 -30.34 -4.91 -16.38
CA LYS A 112 -29.84 -6.18 -16.92
C LYS A 112 -28.49 -5.93 -17.61
N PHE A 113 -27.45 -6.58 -17.09
CA PHE A 113 -26.12 -6.61 -17.71
C PHE A 113 -25.96 -7.90 -18.51
N ASN A 114 -25.26 -7.82 -19.64
CA ASN A 114 -24.86 -9.00 -20.39
C ASN A 114 -23.47 -9.46 -19.87
N PHE A 115 -23.47 -10.41 -18.94
CA PHE A 115 -22.25 -10.97 -18.38
C PHE A 115 -21.77 -12.15 -19.25
N GLU A 116 -20.44 -12.23 -19.40
CA GLU A 116 -19.79 -13.33 -20.11
C GLU A 116 -18.88 -14.09 -19.13
N ASN A 117 -18.61 -15.36 -19.41
CA ASN A 117 -17.68 -16.14 -18.57
C ASN A 117 -16.27 -16.05 -19.16
N TYR A 118 -15.34 -15.52 -18.40
CA TYR A 118 -13.92 -15.39 -18.74
C TYR A 118 -13.00 -16.25 -17.87
N ASP A 119 -13.53 -17.17 -17.06
CA ASP A 119 -12.76 -17.94 -16.09
C ASP A 119 -11.69 -18.82 -16.75
N SER A 120 -12.01 -19.44 -17.90
CA SER A 120 -11.06 -20.29 -18.63
C SER A 120 -9.89 -19.47 -19.19
N GLU A 121 -10.17 -18.30 -19.74
CA GLU A 121 -9.15 -17.40 -20.27
C GLU A 121 -8.28 -16.83 -19.15
N LEU A 122 -8.91 -16.40 -18.05
CA LEU A 122 -8.18 -15.91 -16.88
C LEU A 122 -7.20 -16.96 -16.36
N ILE A 123 -7.67 -18.21 -16.20
CA ILE A 123 -6.82 -19.33 -15.73
C ILE A 123 -5.68 -19.59 -16.73
N ASN A 124 -5.97 -19.65 -18.03
CA ASN A 124 -4.97 -19.88 -19.07
C ASN A 124 -3.87 -18.80 -19.05
N TYR A 125 -4.26 -17.51 -19.02
CA TYR A 125 -3.27 -16.42 -19.00
C TYR A 125 -2.55 -16.29 -17.68
N ARG A 126 -3.17 -16.65 -16.56
CA ARG A 126 -2.47 -16.78 -15.27
C ARG A 126 -1.29 -17.73 -15.34
N TYR A 127 -1.48 -18.92 -15.91
CA TYR A 127 -0.40 -19.90 -16.04
C TYR A 127 0.67 -19.47 -17.06
N LYS A 128 0.25 -18.95 -18.22
CA LYS A 128 1.19 -18.45 -19.25
C LYS A 128 2.06 -17.31 -18.72
N ALA A 129 1.46 -16.34 -18.02
CA ALA A 129 2.18 -15.24 -17.40
C ALA A 129 3.14 -15.75 -16.31
N SER A 130 2.67 -16.66 -15.42
CA SER A 130 3.51 -17.21 -14.37
C SER A 130 4.72 -17.96 -14.92
N GLU A 131 4.54 -18.79 -15.93
CA GLU A 131 5.62 -19.55 -16.57
C GLU A 131 6.63 -18.63 -17.27
N TYR A 132 6.15 -17.67 -18.04
CA TYR A 132 6.99 -16.72 -18.77
C TYR A 132 7.83 -15.86 -17.81
N LEU A 133 7.18 -15.25 -16.81
CA LEU A 133 7.86 -14.40 -15.83
C LEU A 133 8.84 -15.21 -14.97
N LEU A 134 8.53 -16.47 -14.63
CA LEU A 134 9.46 -17.33 -13.90
C LEU A 134 10.71 -17.63 -14.71
N ASN A 135 10.57 -17.90 -16.00
CA ASN A 135 11.70 -18.16 -16.89
C ASN A 135 12.61 -16.94 -17.05
N ILE A 136 12.04 -15.74 -17.21
CA ILE A 136 12.80 -14.48 -17.20
C ILE A 136 13.52 -14.28 -15.87
N SER A 137 12.83 -14.46 -14.76
CA SER A 137 13.42 -14.29 -13.42
C SER A 137 14.62 -15.23 -13.22
N LYS A 138 14.51 -16.50 -13.63
CA LYS A 138 15.61 -17.45 -13.56
C LYS A 138 16.80 -17.04 -14.44
N SER A 139 16.53 -16.53 -15.62
CA SER A 139 17.58 -16.00 -16.52
C SER A 139 18.32 -14.83 -15.87
N LEU A 140 17.61 -13.87 -15.31
CA LEU A 140 18.20 -12.74 -14.60
C LEU A 140 19.02 -13.19 -13.38
N ILE A 141 18.49 -14.10 -12.58
CA ILE A 141 19.19 -14.67 -11.42
C ILE A 141 20.50 -15.35 -11.83
N SER A 142 20.53 -16.02 -12.98
CA SER A 142 21.72 -16.70 -13.47
C SER A 142 22.88 -15.77 -13.82
N ASN A 143 22.62 -14.49 -14.08
CA ASN A 143 23.67 -13.49 -14.33
C ASN A 143 24.47 -13.14 -13.06
N ASN A 144 23.96 -13.51 -11.90
CA ASN A 144 24.59 -13.27 -10.60
C ASN A 144 24.98 -11.79 -10.37
N ASN A 145 24.14 -10.88 -10.85
CA ASN A 145 24.28 -9.43 -10.73
C ASN A 145 23.23 -8.88 -9.76
N LYS A 146 23.63 -7.96 -8.89
CA LYS A 146 22.77 -7.36 -7.88
C LYS A 146 21.51 -6.70 -8.47
N TYR A 147 21.64 -5.99 -9.56
CA TYR A 147 20.53 -5.30 -10.23
C TYR A 147 19.59 -6.31 -10.90
N ASP A 148 20.13 -7.37 -11.52
CA ASP A 148 19.33 -8.43 -12.12
C ASP A 148 18.53 -9.21 -11.07
N TYR A 149 19.06 -9.38 -9.84
CA TYR A 149 18.28 -9.91 -8.72
C TYR A 149 17.13 -8.98 -8.34
N ARG A 150 17.31 -7.65 -8.37
CA ARG A 150 16.23 -6.68 -8.11
C ARG A 150 15.14 -6.74 -9.17
N ASP A 151 15.53 -6.83 -10.44
CA ASP A 151 14.59 -6.94 -11.56
C ASP A 151 13.84 -8.27 -11.52
N ALA A 152 14.55 -9.39 -11.26
CA ALA A 152 13.92 -10.70 -11.06
C ALA A 152 12.90 -10.69 -9.92
N TYR A 153 13.20 -9.99 -8.82
CA TYR A 153 12.27 -9.84 -7.70
C TYR A 153 10.95 -9.21 -8.14
N GLU A 154 10.96 -8.15 -8.95
CA GLU A 154 9.73 -7.49 -9.40
C GLU A 154 8.87 -8.45 -10.25
N TYR A 155 9.46 -9.22 -11.17
CA TYR A 155 8.73 -10.25 -11.93
C TYR A 155 8.15 -11.35 -11.03
N LEU A 156 8.95 -11.84 -10.06
CA LEU A 156 8.48 -12.85 -9.10
C LEU A 156 7.33 -12.33 -8.22
N MET A 157 7.33 -11.05 -7.86
CA MET A 157 6.23 -10.43 -7.12
C MET A 157 4.95 -10.34 -7.95
N VAL A 158 5.05 -10.13 -9.26
CA VAL A 158 3.88 -10.23 -10.16
C VAL A 158 3.33 -11.66 -10.12
N ILE A 159 4.19 -12.69 -10.23
CA ILE A 159 3.75 -14.10 -10.15
C ILE A 159 3.04 -14.35 -8.81
N GLU A 160 3.63 -13.93 -7.68
CA GLU A 160 3.02 -14.15 -6.36
C GLU A 160 1.66 -13.46 -6.24
N SER A 161 1.45 -12.31 -6.92
CA SER A 161 0.18 -11.59 -6.94
C SER A 161 -0.91 -12.27 -7.77
N ILE A 162 -0.56 -12.90 -8.89
CA ILE A 162 -1.52 -13.52 -9.83
C ILE A 162 -1.71 -15.01 -9.59
N ASN A 163 -0.68 -15.70 -9.11
CA ASN A 163 -0.64 -17.14 -8.88
C ASN A 163 0.16 -17.48 -7.61
N PRO A 164 -0.39 -17.23 -6.42
CA PRO A 164 0.33 -17.40 -5.16
C PRO A 164 0.88 -18.81 -4.98
N ASN A 165 2.10 -18.94 -4.48
CA ASN A 165 2.83 -20.20 -4.28
C ASN A 165 3.11 -21.00 -5.59
N TYR A 166 3.21 -20.31 -6.72
CA TYR A 166 3.55 -20.97 -7.97
C TYR A 166 4.98 -21.48 -7.95
N LEU A 167 5.14 -22.80 -8.03
CA LEU A 167 6.44 -23.50 -8.03
C LEU A 167 7.40 -22.92 -6.94
N GLU A 168 8.66 -22.66 -7.31
CA GLU A 168 9.70 -22.14 -6.42
C GLU A 168 9.72 -20.61 -6.25
N THR A 169 8.68 -19.89 -6.66
CA THR A 169 8.62 -18.41 -6.68
C THR A 169 9.05 -17.79 -5.35
N ARG A 170 8.54 -18.28 -4.22
CA ARG A 170 8.89 -17.74 -2.89
C ARG A 170 10.36 -17.96 -2.51
N THR A 171 10.91 -19.09 -2.88
CA THR A 171 12.33 -19.38 -2.66
C THR A 171 13.20 -18.41 -3.46
N LEU A 172 12.83 -18.17 -4.72
CA LEU A 172 13.53 -17.22 -5.58
C LEU A 172 13.38 -15.77 -5.11
N ILE A 173 12.22 -15.37 -4.60
CA ILE A 173 12.00 -14.05 -3.97
C ILE A 173 13.01 -13.83 -2.83
N ASN A 174 13.15 -14.82 -1.93
CA ASN A 174 14.11 -14.72 -0.81
C ASN A 174 15.56 -14.66 -1.30
N LEU A 175 15.90 -15.43 -2.33
CA LEU A 175 17.21 -15.38 -2.96
C LEU A 175 17.51 -14.00 -3.56
N CYS A 176 16.52 -13.41 -4.24
CA CYS A 176 16.63 -12.07 -4.81
C CYS A 176 16.79 -10.99 -3.73
N LEU A 177 16.05 -11.08 -2.63
CA LEU A 177 16.22 -10.16 -1.50
C LEU A 177 17.60 -10.28 -0.88
N LEU A 178 18.11 -11.51 -0.72
CA LEU A 178 19.43 -11.74 -0.14
C LEU A 178 20.53 -11.17 -1.01
N ASN A 179 20.53 -11.46 -2.32
CA ASN A 179 21.62 -11.11 -3.23
C ASN A 179 21.45 -9.71 -3.86
N GLY A 180 20.21 -9.21 -3.94
CA GLY A 180 19.91 -7.88 -4.44
C GLY A 180 20.12 -6.75 -3.41
N SER A 181 20.23 -7.06 -2.11
CA SER A 181 20.41 -6.05 -1.07
C SER A 181 21.85 -5.61 -0.93
N ASP A 182 22.04 -4.30 -0.73
CA ASP A 182 23.33 -3.74 -0.34
C ASP A 182 23.67 -4.15 1.09
N LYS A 183 24.91 -4.61 1.31
CA LYS A 183 25.45 -5.00 2.62
C LYS A 183 26.27 -3.85 3.16
N ILE A 184 25.82 -3.21 4.23
CA ILE A 184 26.39 -1.99 4.79
C ILE A 184 26.92 -2.28 6.18
N LEU A 185 28.23 -2.10 6.40
CA LEU A 185 28.81 -2.18 7.72
C LEU A 185 28.72 -0.81 8.38
N LEU A 186 28.11 -0.76 9.56
CA LEU A 186 28.09 0.39 10.43
C LEU A 186 29.11 0.21 11.56
N SER A 187 30.07 1.13 11.68
CA SER A 187 31.11 1.16 12.69
C SER A 187 31.02 2.43 13.53
N LEU A 188 31.44 2.33 14.79
CA LEU A 188 31.58 3.49 15.67
C LEU A 188 33.07 3.72 15.97
N LEU A 189 33.56 4.91 15.67
CA LEU A 189 34.91 5.35 15.92
C LEU A 189 34.91 6.36 17.10
N ASN A 190 35.68 6.09 18.12
CA ASN A 190 35.78 7.00 19.25
C ASN A 190 36.99 7.95 19.12
N ASP A 191 36.74 9.15 18.58
CA ASP A 191 37.70 10.24 18.44
C ASP A 191 37.62 11.26 19.61
N SER A 192 36.79 10.99 20.62
CA SER A 192 36.51 11.95 21.71
C SER A 192 37.57 12.05 22.78
N LYS A 193 38.57 11.15 22.77
CA LYS A 193 39.58 10.96 23.87
C LYS A 193 38.97 10.56 25.22
N SER A 194 37.68 10.29 25.29
CA SER A 194 36.97 9.84 26.48
C SER A 194 36.64 8.35 26.34
N ILE A 195 36.52 7.66 27.47
CA ILE A 195 36.11 6.24 27.45
C ILE A 195 34.61 6.18 27.16
N ILE A 196 34.24 5.39 26.14
CA ILE A 196 32.86 5.04 25.85
C ILE A 196 32.61 3.65 26.46
N HIS A 197 31.57 3.53 27.28
CA HIS A 197 31.15 2.24 27.81
C HIS A 197 30.58 1.36 26.72
N GLU A 198 30.89 0.06 26.80
CA GLU A 198 30.46 -0.91 25.78
C GLU A 198 28.94 -0.98 25.64
N GLU A 199 28.17 -0.84 26.73
CA GLU A 199 26.71 -0.80 26.67
C GLU A 199 26.19 0.36 25.83
N PHE A 200 26.76 1.55 25.98
CA PHE A 200 26.39 2.73 25.22
C PHE A 200 26.75 2.57 23.74
N GLU A 201 27.90 1.97 23.42
CA GLU A 201 28.27 1.65 22.04
C GLU A 201 27.29 0.65 21.43
N ASN A 202 26.88 -0.38 22.17
CA ASN A 202 25.94 -1.38 21.74
C ASN A 202 24.55 -0.79 21.49
N ASP A 203 24.11 0.14 22.35
CA ASP A 203 22.82 0.84 22.17
C ASP A 203 22.83 1.72 20.92
N LEU A 204 23.92 2.44 20.67
CA LEU A 204 24.08 3.26 19.47
C LEU A 204 24.15 2.43 18.20
N LEU A 205 24.71 1.23 18.25
CA LEU A 205 24.81 0.31 17.13
C LEU A 205 23.62 -0.65 17.05
N ASN A 206 22.58 -0.45 17.85
CA ASN A 206 21.35 -1.24 17.76
C ASN A 206 20.52 -0.81 16.54
N ILE A 207 20.87 -1.35 15.37
CA ILE A 207 20.28 -1.02 14.06
C ILE A 207 18.75 -1.20 14.05
N ASN A 208 18.25 -2.19 14.78
CA ASN A 208 16.82 -2.48 14.82
C ASN A 208 16.00 -1.35 15.48
N SER A 209 16.63 -0.59 16.41
CA SER A 209 15.98 0.55 17.07
C SER A 209 15.77 1.74 16.14
N TYR A 210 16.50 1.82 15.04
CA TYR A 210 16.46 2.96 14.10
C TYR A 210 15.76 2.66 12.79
N ASP A 211 15.22 1.44 12.60
CA ASP A 211 14.55 0.99 11.37
C ASP A 211 15.35 1.29 10.08
N LEU A 212 16.66 1.08 10.14
CA LEU A 212 17.57 1.38 9.02
C LEU A 212 17.46 0.39 7.87
N ASN A 213 17.06 -0.85 8.17
CA ASN A 213 16.92 -1.88 7.17
C ASN A 213 15.74 -1.58 6.23
N SER A 214 15.93 -1.87 4.96
CA SER A 214 14.90 -1.72 3.95
C SER A 214 14.97 -2.86 2.94
N LYS A 215 14.05 -2.92 1.98
CA LYS A 215 14.00 -3.97 0.95
C LYS A 215 15.37 -4.25 0.32
N TRP A 216 16.16 -3.18 0.04
CA TRP A 216 17.43 -3.28 -0.68
C TRP A 216 18.64 -2.82 0.12
N LYS A 217 18.51 -2.65 1.45
CA LYS A 217 19.60 -2.25 2.33
C LYS A 217 19.57 -3.09 3.59
N SER A 218 20.68 -3.73 3.89
CA SER A 218 20.90 -4.53 5.11
C SER A 218 22.11 -3.96 5.84
N PHE A 219 21.87 -3.47 7.05
CA PHE A 219 22.92 -2.94 7.90
C PHE A 219 23.44 -4.02 8.85
N TYR A 220 24.72 -3.99 9.08
CA TYR A 220 25.46 -4.91 9.92
C TYR A 220 26.39 -4.13 10.84
N THR A 221 26.74 -4.72 11.98
CA THR A 221 27.69 -4.16 12.94
C THR A 221 28.71 -5.22 13.33
N LYS A 222 29.71 -4.82 14.12
CA LYS A 222 30.67 -5.77 14.70
C LYS A 222 30.01 -6.88 15.52
N ASN A 223 28.87 -6.60 16.14
CA ASN A 223 28.13 -7.54 17.00
C ASN A 223 27.24 -8.50 16.18
N ASN A 224 26.87 -8.10 14.97
CA ASN A 224 26.10 -8.92 14.03
C ASN A 224 26.73 -8.81 12.63
N PRO A 225 27.89 -9.44 12.40
CA PRO A 225 28.62 -9.29 11.15
C PRO A 225 28.00 -10.13 10.01
N TYR A 226 28.08 -9.60 8.79
CA TYR A 226 27.82 -10.38 7.58
C TYR A 226 29.03 -11.25 7.26
N LYS A 227 28.79 -12.49 6.82
CA LYS A 227 29.87 -13.45 6.51
C LYS A 227 30.49 -13.29 5.11
N GLY A 228 30.14 -12.25 4.36
CA GLY A 228 30.63 -11.95 3.02
C GLY A 228 31.27 -10.57 2.93
N ASN A 229 31.43 -10.08 1.71
CA ASN A 229 31.94 -8.74 1.47
C ASN A 229 30.83 -7.69 1.67
N TYR A 230 31.20 -6.55 2.25
CA TYR A 230 30.33 -5.40 2.36
C TYR A 230 30.42 -4.56 1.11
N ASP A 231 29.28 -3.97 0.69
CA ASP A 231 29.20 -3.02 -0.42
C ASP A 231 29.60 -1.61 0.03
N TYR A 232 29.25 -1.26 1.27
CA TYR A 232 29.48 0.07 1.84
C TYR A 232 29.93 -0.03 3.29
N PHE A 233 30.72 0.96 3.70
CA PHE A 233 31.19 1.17 5.07
C PHE A 233 30.72 2.55 5.54
N ILE A 234 30.10 2.62 6.70
CA ILE A 234 29.68 3.86 7.34
C ILE A 234 30.34 3.93 8.71
N ASP A 235 31.23 4.91 8.87
CA ASP A 235 31.92 5.15 10.12
C ASP A 235 31.29 6.36 10.84
N LEU A 236 30.70 6.13 12.00
CA LEU A 236 30.20 7.15 12.90
C LEU A 236 31.33 7.57 13.83
N SER A 237 31.82 8.82 13.72
CA SER A 237 32.91 9.32 14.55
C SER A 237 32.40 10.13 15.74
N PHE A 238 32.63 9.67 16.93
CA PHE A 238 32.40 10.41 18.18
C PHE A 238 33.49 11.45 18.39
N LYS A 239 33.20 12.73 18.21
CA LYS A 239 34.17 13.83 18.36
C LYS A 239 34.27 14.34 19.81
N SER A 240 33.12 14.50 20.45
CA SER A 240 33.01 14.96 21.83
C SER A 240 31.64 14.62 22.40
N PHE A 241 31.53 14.48 23.69
CA PHE A 241 30.23 14.43 24.37
C PHE A 241 30.30 15.26 25.65
N LEU A 242 29.19 15.87 26.01
CA LEU A 242 29.01 16.62 27.22
C LEU A 242 28.01 15.88 28.10
N ILE A 243 28.44 15.57 29.32
CA ILE A 243 27.56 15.00 30.33
C ILE A 243 26.96 16.18 31.10
N SER A 244 25.67 16.41 30.96
CA SER A 244 24.97 17.38 31.81
C SER A 244 24.88 16.82 33.22
N PRO A 245 25.05 17.69 34.28
CA PRO A 245 24.76 17.24 35.62
C PRO A 245 23.34 16.76 35.75
N GLU A 246 23.13 15.74 36.56
CA GLU A 246 21.82 15.15 36.79
C GLU A 246 20.84 16.24 37.28
N ARG A 247 19.74 16.43 36.57
CA ARG A 247 18.66 17.29 37.00
C ARG A 247 17.78 16.50 37.94
N ILE A 248 17.97 16.69 39.24
CA ILE A 248 17.04 16.21 40.26
C ILE A 248 15.78 17.06 40.12
N VAL A 249 14.72 16.48 39.59
CA VAL A 249 13.38 17.09 39.62
C VAL A 249 12.68 16.56 40.87
N GLU A 250 12.77 17.31 41.96
CA GLU A 250 11.93 17.04 43.15
C GLU A 250 10.48 17.31 42.78
N LYS A 251 9.67 16.25 42.76
CA LYS A 251 8.23 16.37 42.61
C LYS A 251 7.61 16.26 44.02
N GLU A 252 7.26 17.39 44.59
CA GLU A 252 6.41 17.39 45.81
C GLU A 252 5.07 16.75 45.46
N VAL A 253 4.78 15.64 46.13
CA VAL A 253 3.47 14.98 46.02
C VAL A 253 2.77 15.26 47.37
N GLU A 254 1.91 16.26 47.40
CA GLU A 254 0.99 16.42 48.53
C GLU A 254 0.01 15.25 48.54
N ARG A 255 0.08 14.46 49.62
CA ARG A 255 -0.91 13.42 49.92
C ARG A 255 -1.79 13.90 51.06
N GLU A 256 -3.02 14.25 50.77
CA GLU A 256 -4.05 14.45 51.78
C GLU A 256 -4.43 13.08 52.36
N LYS A 257 -4.22 12.92 53.68
CA LYS A 257 -4.71 11.78 54.44
C LYS A 257 -5.84 12.27 55.33
N ASN A 258 -7.05 11.89 55.01
CA ASN A 258 -8.19 12.12 55.90
C ASN A 258 -8.01 11.25 57.17
N ILE A 259 -7.69 11.88 58.27
CA ILE A 259 -7.66 11.26 59.61
C ILE A 259 -9.01 11.53 60.23
N ILE A 260 -9.77 10.48 60.53
CA ILE A 260 -10.99 10.60 61.37
C ILE A 260 -10.49 10.71 62.81
N ASP A 261 -10.49 11.92 63.34
CA ASP A 261 -10.05 12.21 64.67
C ASP A 261 -11.30 12.50 65.54
N GLY A 262 -11.69 11.53 66.31
CA GLY A 262 -12.74 11.70 67.32
C GLY A 262 -13.96 10.84 67.18
N TRP A 263 -14.26 10.07 68.21
CA TRP A 263 -15.52 9.44 68.48
C TRP A 263 -16.34 10.35 69.41
N THR A 264 -17.46 10.85 68.95
CA THR A 264 -18.46 11.50 69.82
C THR A 264 -19.46 10.46 70.25
N TYR A 265 -19.51 10.20 71.56
CA TYR A 265 -20.61 9.44 72.16
C TYR A 265 -21.82 10.39 72.40
N GLN A 266 -22.97 10.08 71.80
CA GLN A 266 -24.23 10.65 72.23
C GLN A 266 -24.74 9.79 73.38
N LEU A 267 -24.84 10.40 74.55
CA LEU A 267 -25.57 9.83 75.70
C LEU A 267 -27.07 10.14 75.46
N ASP A 268 -27.82 9.08 75.23
CA ASP A 268 -29.30 9.20 75.32
C ASP A 268 -29.64 9.44 76.75
N SER A 269 -30.33 10.55 77.02
CA SER A 269 -30.97 10.87 78.31
C SER A 269 -32.40 10.35 78.24
N ASP A 270 -32.74 9.49 79.18
CA ASP A 270 -34.13 9.05 79.50
C ASP A 270 -35.11 10.22 79.73
#